data_ab8636868e758841e2c907ad405390ca
#
_entry.id   ab8636868e758841e2c907ad405390ca
#
_cell.length_a   1.000
_cell.length_b   1.000
_cell.length_c   1.000
_cell.angle_alpha   90.00
_cell.angle_beta   90.00
_cell.angle_gamma   90.00
#
_symmetry.space_group_name_H-M   'P 1'
#
loop_
_entity.id
_entity.type
_entity.pdbx_description
1 polymer ?
#
loop_
_entity_poly.entity_id
_entity_poly.type
_entity_poly.pdbx_seq_one_letter_code
_entity_poly.pdbx_strand_id
1 'polypeptide(L)'
;MVKLRIIWRTMTVSQNPIVVLSLKRGNTKRSIKFRNGCTYRLTWPQFRSLRDSYPFLSRCFLTQLGDDLFRLEDGRSRIVCISKTVPLFSEIMEDFAVQQESENFFHLENEKIELVGSTDMLVCIQEQKSGEYECDCQGKVVLDVGGFEGESAAYFWMKGAKKLIIYEPVAEHVELIMRNMTLNHIKAEVHATGIGDKDGTQIIYYDKIDPGLGLHSKGKKSIEIKITNASEVLEQSGADIAKFDCESAEECLVHVQAQILQKIGYYIIEVHSAQIRKAIIEKFRSAGFVLENEIRKPNMPDFSVLSFRKIPLFRS
;
A
#
# COMPACT_ATOMS: atom_id res chain seq x y z
N MET A 1 30.96 -4.54 -0.70
CA MET A 1 30.26 -3.23 -0.75
C MET A 1 29.21 -3.04 0.37
N VAL A 2 28.32 -4.01 0.62
CA VAL A 2 27.28 -3.89 1.67
C VAL A 2 27.82 -3.59 3.08
N LYS A 3 28.89 -4.26 3.52
CA LYS A 3 29.49 -4.04 4.86
C LYS A 3 30.04 -2.61 5.03
N LEU A 4 30.69 -2.04 4.01
CA LEU A 4 31.23 -0.67 4.07
C LEU A 4 30.09 0.38 4.12
N ARG A 5 29.00 0.14 3.40
CA ARG A 5 27.83 1.03 3.40
C ARG A 5 27.14 1.08 4.78
N ILE A 6 27.05 -0.08 5.47
CA ILE A 6 26.51 -0.17 6.83
C ILE A 6 27.40 0.58 7.83
N ILE A 7 28.72 0.42 7.74
CA ILE A 7 29.68 1.13 8.61
C ILE A 7 29.56 2.63 8.38
N TRP A 8 29.55 3.09 7.14
CA TRP A 8 29.44 4.50 6.80
C TRP A 8 28.15 5.12 7.34
N ARG A 9 26.97 4.49 7.11
CA ARG A 9 25.70 4.95 7.66
C ARG A 9 25.68 4.97 9.19
N THR A 10 26.34 4.03 9.85
CA THR A 10 26.48 4.03 11.32
C THR A 10 27.30 5.23 11.81
N MET A 11 28.39 5.55 11.12
CA MET A 11 29.25 6.69 11.44
C MET A 11 28.58 8.05 11.20
N THR A 12 27.65 8.12 10.23
CA THR A 12 26.91 9.36 9.96
C THR A 12 25.82 9.65 10.98
N VAL A 13 25.31 8.65 11.69
CA VAL A 13 24.17 8.76 12.62
C VAL A 13 24.61 8.77 14.09
N SER A 14 25.61 8.00 14.47
CA SER A 14 26.04 7.84 15.87
C SER A 14 27.35 8.58 16.17
N GLN A 15 27.41 9.20 17.38
CA GLN A 15 28.64 9.77 17.90
C GLN A 15 29.60 8.71 18.46
N ASN A 16 29.15 7.48 18.73
CA ASN A 16 29.96 6.38 19.26
C ASN A 16 29.81 5.08 18.46
N PRO A 17 30.31 5.05 17.22
CA PRO A 17 30.10 3.92 16.28
C PRO A 17 30.67 2.59 16.80
N ILE A 18 31.71 2.59 17.64
CA ILE A 18 32.29 1.36 18.22
C ILE A 18 31.27 0.67 19.13
N VAL A 19 30.52 1.42 19.93
CA VAL A 19 29.46 0.86 20.79
C VAL A 19 28.35 0.25 19.93
N VAL A 20 28.00 0.90 18.83
CA VAL A 20 27.00 0.38 17.89
C VAL A 20 27.45 -0.94 17.25
N LEU A 21 28.72 -1.05 16.86
CA LEU A 21 29.25 -2.29 16.29
C LEU A 21 29.24 -3.46 17.30
N SER A 22 29.34 -3.17 18.60
CA SER A 22 29.22 -4.18 19.65
C SER A 22 27.81 -4.75 19.81
N LEU A 23 26.76 -4.05 19.36
CA LEU A 23 25.37 -4.51 19.37
C LEU A 23 25.11 -5.71 18.45
N LYS A 24 25.92 -5.88 17.39
CA LYS A 24 25.75 -6.98 16.43
C LYS A 24 25.86 -8.39 17.04
N ARG A 25 26.40 -8.53 18.24
CA ARG A 25 26.74 -9.81 18.86
C ARG A 25 25.70 -10.33 19.88
N GLY A 26 24.51 -9.71 19.99
CA GLY A 26 23.46 -10.18 20.89
C GLY A 26 22.28 -9.21 21.06
N ASN A 27 21.23 -9.66 21.76
CA ASN A 27 20.08 -8.85 22.13
C ASN A 27 20.37 -7.85 23.29
N THR A 28 21.62 -7.55 23.55
CA THR A 28 22.01 -6.68 24.65
C THR A 28 21.75 -5.22 24.29
N LYS A 29 20.98 -4.51 25.11
CA LYS A 29 20.79 -3.05 24.96
C LYS A 29 22.06 -2.28 25.31
N ARG A 30 22.34 -1.25 24.51
CA ARG A 30 23.43 -0.28 24.77
C ARG A 30 22.93 1.14 24.62
N SER A 31 23.51 2.04 25.38
CA SER A 31 23.28 3.48 25.22
C SER A 31 23.99 4.00 23.98
N ILE A 32 23.23 4.48 23.02
CA ILE A 32 23.73 5.02 21.75
C ILE A 32 23.45 6.52 21.72
N LYS A 33 24.48 7.31 21.57
CA LYS A 33 24.36 8.76 21.37
C LYS A 33 24.30 9.06 19.88
N PHE A 34 23.21 9.66 19.46
CA PHE A 34 22.99 10.10 18.08
C PHE A 34 23.62 11.48 17.86
N ARG A 35 23.84 11.85 16.59
CA ARG A 35 24.46 13.15 16.25
C ARG A 35 23.57 14.35 16.57
N ASN A 36 22.25 14.15 16.69
CA ASN A 36 21.31 15.17 17.18
C ASN A 36 21.44 15.45 18.70
N GLY A 37 22.37 14.79 19.38
CA GLY A 37 22.62 14.95 20.81
C GLY A 37 21.84 14.02 21.73
N CYS A 38 20.80 13.38 21.24
CA CYS A 38 19.96 12.45 22.00
C CYS A 38 20.67 11.12 22.26
N THR A 39 20.34 10.49 23.39
CA THR A 39 20.86 9.16 23.77
C THR A 39 19.69 8.21 24.00
N TYR A 40 19.73 7.07 23.32
CA TYR A 40 18.71 6.02 23.42
C TYR A 40 19.35 4.70 23.85
N ARG A 41 18.61 3.91 24.64
CA ARG A 41 19.05 2.58 25.05
C ARG A 41 18.44 1.52 24.12
N LEU A 42 19.21 1.04 23.15
CA LEU A 42 18.73 0.27 22.00
C LEU A 42 19.39 -1.10 21.89
N THR A 43 18.65 -2.06 21.33
CA THR A 43 19.17 -3.28 20.71
C THR A 43 19.65 -2.99 19.28
N TRP A 44 20.30 -3.96 18.64
CA TRP A 44 20.72 -3.82 17.24
C TRP A 44 19.54 -3.63 16.25
N PRO A 45 18.43 -4.41 16.31
CA PRO A 45 17.27 -4.18 15.45
C PRO A 45 16.67 -2.77 15.61
N GLN A 46 16.47 -2.33 16.85
CA GLN A 46 15.97 -0.99 17.16
C GLN A 46 16.87 0.13 16.59
N PHE A 47 18.18 0.01 16.80
CA PHE A 47 19.14 0.97 16.21
C PHE A 47 19.04 1.00 14.68
N ARG A 48 18.88 -0.16 14.02
CA ARG A 48 18.73 -0.20 12.57
C ARG A 48 17.52 0.60 12.09
N SER A 49 16.35 0.36 12.69
CA SER A 49 15.12 1.09 12.35
C SER A 49 15.30 2.60 12.50
N LEU A 50 15.81 3.06 13.65
CA LEU A 50 16.04 4.49 13.87
C LEU A 50 17.12 5.07 12.95
N ARG A 51 18.20 4.32 12.66
CA ARG A 51 19.25 4.75 11.73
C ARG A 51 18.73 4.97 10.33
N ASP A 52 17.88 4.07 9.84
CA ASP A 52 17.36 4.13 8.47
C ASP A 52 16.38 5.31 8.31
N SER A 53 15.73 5.72 9.40
CA SER A 53 14.85 6.90 9.47
C SER A 53 15.58 8.21 9.85
N TYR A 54 16.88 8.18 10.05
CA TYR A 54 17.62 9.33 10.61
C TYR A 54 17.51 10.63 9.81
N PRO A 55 17.47 10.65 8.47
CA PRO A 55 17.27 11.88 7.72
C PRO A 55 16.02 12.65 8.17
N PHE A 56 14.91 11.94 8.41
CA PHE A 56 13.71 12.52 8.98
C PHE A 56 13.85 12.82 10.47
N LEU A 57 14.36 11.88 11.27
CA LEU A 57 14.51 12.02 12.73
C LEU A 57 15.43 13.18 13.14
N SER A 58 16.28 13.68 12.24
CA SER A 58 17.07 14.89 12.48
C SER A 58 16.23 16.16 12.51
N ARG A 59 14.99 16.12 11.98
CA ARG A 59 14.06 17.26 11.88
C ARG A 59 12.86 17.14 12.83
N CYS A 60 12.71 16.02 13.53
CA CYS A 60 11.65 15.80 14.51
C CYS A 60 12.22 15.44 15.90
N PHE A 61 11.36 15.54 16.91
CA PHE A 61 11.68 15.09 18.27
C PHE A 61 11.34 13.60 18.38
N LEU A 62 12.36 12.80 18.75
CA LEU A 62 12.19 11.39 19.10
C LEU A 62 12.41 11.23 20.60
N THR A 63 11.43 10.73 21.34
CA THR A 63 11.52 10.46 22.78
C THR A 63 11.31 8.98 23.02
N GLN A 64 12.24 8.33 23.71
CA GLN A 64 12.06 6.95 24.16
C GLN A 64 11.20 6.94 25.44
N LEU A 65 10.02 6.30 25.36
CA LEU A 65 9.05 6.22 26.47
C LEU A 65 9.19 4.90 27.25
N GLY A 66 9.74 3.87 26.63
CA GLY A 66 9.89 2.54 27.20
C GLY A 66 10.93 1.71 26.44
N ASP A 67 10.94 0.42 26.70
CA ASP A 67 11.95 -0.49 26.13
C ASP A 67 11.93 -0.57 24.61
N ASP A 68 10.74 -0.49 23.99
CA ASP A 68 10.53 -0.45 22.53
C ASP A 68 9.42 0.53 22.17
N LEU A 69 9.10 1.48 23.02
CA LEU A 69 8.08 2.49 22.79
C LEU A 69 8.73 3.84 22.58
N PHE A 70 8.40 4.49 21.49
CA PHE A 70 8.93 5.76 21.06
C PHE A 70 7.81 6.74 20.72
N ARG A 71 8.02 8.00 21.01
CA ARG A 71 7.19 9.09 20.54
C ARG A 71 7.93 9.89 19.49
N LEU A 72 7.33 10.00 18.32
CA LEU A 72 7.74 10.91 17.25
C LEU A 72 6.87 12.16 17.32
N GLU A 73 7.47 13.32 17.22
CA GLU A 73 6.79 14.59 17.33
C GLU A 73 7.47 15.62 16.42
N ASP A 74 6.68 16.26 15.58
CA ASP A 74 7.07 17.46 14.84
C ASP A 74 6.03 18.57 15.08
N GLY A 75 6.12 19.70 14.39
CA GLY A 75 5.17 20.81 14.56
C GLY A 75 3.72 20.48 14.15
N ARG A 76 3.48 19.35 13.47
CA ARG A 76 2.17 18.95 12.93
C ARG A 76 1.65 17.63 13.48
N SER A 77 2.53 16.75 13.94
CA SER A 77 2.22 15.36 14.24
C SER A 77 2.77 14.95 15.60
N ARG A 78 2.04 14.04 16.27
CA ARG A 78 2.49 13.40 17.51
C ARG A 78 2.04 11.95 17.53
N ILE A 79 2.99 11.01 17.44
CA ILE A 79 2.73 9.57 17.28
C ILE A 79 3.51 8.79 18.34
N VAL A 80 2.86 7.78 18.91
CA VAL A 80 3.50 6.77 19.77
C VAL A 80 3.56 5.45 19.03
N CYS A 81 4.75 4.91 18.85
CA CYS A 81 4.99 3.71 18.06
C CYS A 81 6.15 2.87 18.60
N ILE A 82 6.30 1.64 18.12
CA ILE A 82 7.47 0.80 18.39
C ILE A 82 8.60 1.09 17.39
N SER A 83 9.82 0.74 17.73
CA SER A 83 10.99 1.01 16.87
C SER A 83 10.85 0.45 15.45
N LYS A 84 10.16 -0.68 15.28
CA LYS A 84 9.94 -1.34 13.99
C LYS A 84 9.11 -0.47 13.02
N THR A 85 8.16 0.31 13.54
CA THR A 85 7.25 1.14 12.74
C THR A 85 7.75 2.58 12.58
N VAL A 86 8.83 2.98 13.24
CA VAL A 86 9.43 4.32 13.06
C VAL A 86 9.72 4.65 11.60
N PRO A 87 10.28 3.74 10.76
CA PRO A 87 10.49 4.03 9.35
C PRO A 87 9.21 4.39 8.59
N LEU A 88 8.13 3.63 8.80
CA LEU A 88 6.82 3.89 8.20
C LEU A 88 6.34 5.30 8.56
N PHE A 89 6.23 5.60 9.85
CA PHE A 89 5.76 6.92 10.29
C PHE A 89 6.67 8.06 9.82
N SER A 90 8.00 7.84 9.76
CA SER A 90 8.93 8.82 9.23
C SER A 90 8.62 9.20 7.79
N GLU A 91 8.30 8.23 6.96
CA GLU A 91 7.98 8.44 5.55
C GLU A 91 6.60 9.09 5.36
N ILE A 92 5.60 8.68 6.16
CA ILE A 92 4.26 9.25 6.11
C ILE A 92 4.25 10.70 6.59
N MET A 93 4.94 11.01 7.70
CA MET A 93 5.03 12.37 8.26
C MET A 93 5.79 13.36 7.35
N GLU A 94 6.54 12.89 6.35
CA GLU A 94 7.13 13.78 5.33
C GLU A 94 6.05 14.49 4.52
N ASP A 95 4.97 13.78 4.17
CA ASP A 95 3.91 14.26 3.29
C ASP A 95 2.64 14.68 4.03
N PHE A 96 2.41 14.15 5.24
CA PHE A 96 1.18 14.36 6.01
C PHE A 96 1.47 14.88 7.42
N ALA A 97 0.55 15.70 7.93
CA ALA A 97 0.32 15.81 9.36
C ALA A 97 -0.41 14.56 9.82
N VAL A 98 0.05 13.93 10.91
CA VAL A 98 -0.49 12.66 11.39
C VAL A 98 -0.96 12.80 12.83
N GLN A 99 -2.24 12.52 13.08
CA GLN A 99 -2.83 12.44 14.41
C GLN A 99 -3.20 11.00 14.70
N GLN A 100 -2.76 10.50 15.85
CA GLN A 100 -3.08 9.14 16.29
C GLN A 100 -4.39 9.19 17.11
N GLU A 101 -5.47 8.62 16.59
CA GLU A 101 -6.76 8.54 17.27
C GLU A 101 -6.82 7.36 18.25
N SER A 102 -6.17 6.23 17.91
CA SER A 102 -6.00 5.07 18.78
C SER A 102 -4.70 4.35 18.47
N GLU A 103 -4.45 3.19 19.10
CA GLU A 103 -3.20 2.43 18.91
C GLU A 103 -2.92 2.12 17.43
N ASN A 104 -3.96 1.81 16.65
CA ASN A 104 -3.84 1.37 15.25
C ASN A 104 -4.72 2.18 14.30
N PHE A 105 -5.15 3.38 14.67
CA PHE A 105 -6.01 4.20 13.83
C PHE A 105 -5.52 5.66 13.81
N PHE A 106 -5.42 6.22 12.60
CA PHE A 106 -4.74 7.47 12.34
C PHE A 106 -5.58 8.38 11.44
N HIS A 107 -5.41 9.66 11.64
CA HIS A 107 -5.90 10.71 10.79
C HIS A 107 -4.71 11.40 10.14
N LEU A 108 -4.70 11.45 8.82
CA LEU A 108 -3.67 12.05 7.98
C LEU A 108 -4.24 13.24 7.22
N GLU A 109 -3.51 14.34 7.21
CA GLU A 109 -3.93 15.55 6.50
C GLU A 109 -2.73 16.21 5.81
N ASN A 110 -2.96 16.68 4.58
CA ASN A 110 -2.07 17.61 3.90
C ASN A 110 -2.89 18.64 3.09
N GLU A 111 -2.22 19.49 2.31
CA GLU A 111 -2.89 20.55 1.52
C GLU A 111 -3.87 20.00 0.46
N LYS A 112 -3.82 18.71 0.12
CA LYS A 112 -4.56 18.11 -0.99
C LYS A 112 -5.61 17.11 -0.56
N ILE A 113 -5.37 16.40 0.55
CA ILE A 113 -6.18 15.23 0.93
C ILE A 113 -6.17 15.02 2.45
N GLU A 114 -7.29 14.51 2.95
CA GLU A 114 -7.50 14.10 4.32
C GLU A 114 -7.94 12.63 4.36
N LEU A 115 -7.26 11.78 5.13
CA LEU A 115 -7.54 10.35 5.20
C LEU A 115 -7.61 9.88 6.65
N VAL A 116 -8.50 8.94 6.92
CA VAL A 116 -8.56 8.23 8.20
C VAL A 116 -8.49 6.74 7.95
N GLY A 117 -7.70 6.04 8.76
CA GLY A 117 -7.57 4.60 8.59
C GLY A 117 -6.55 3.94 9.51
N SER A 118 -6.33 2.67 9.27
CA SER A 118 -5.48 1.81 10.09
C SER A 118 -3.98 2.01 9.80
N THR A 119 -3.14 1.37 10.62
CA THR A 119 -1.70 1.25 10.32
C THR A 119 -1.46 0.58 8.96
N ASP A 120 -2.34 -0.35 8.56
CA ASP A 120 -2.21 -1.08 7.30
C ASP A 120 -2.45 -0.13 6.10
N MET A 121 -3.38 0.84 6.21
CA MET A 121 -3.53 1.93 5.20
C MET A 121 -2.23 2.74 5.05
N LEU A 122 -1.52 3.01 6.14
CA LEU A 122 -0.24 3.73 6.06
C LEU A 122 0.81 2.93 5.28
N VAL A 123 0.80 1.60 5.40
CA VAL A 123 1.67 0.71 4.61
C VAL A 123 1.33 0.80 3.13
N CYS A 124 0.04 0.74 2.77
CA CYS A 124 -0.40 0.90 1.38
C CYS A 124 0.00 2.27 0.79
N ILE A 125 -0.15 3.37 1.56
CA ILE A 125 0.30 4.70 1.14
C ILE A 125 1.83 4.73 0.92
N GLN A 126 2.61 4.06 1.79
CA GLN A 126 4.06 3.97 1.62
C GLN A 126 4.43 3.19 0.35
N GLU A 127 3.75 2.09 0.05
CA GLU A 127 3.96 1.30 -1.17
C GLU A 127 3.64 2.10 -2.43
N GLN A 128 2.56 2.89 -2.45
CA GLN A 128 2.21 3.78 -3.56
C GLN A 128 3.34 4.78 -3.90
N LYS A 129 4.13 5.22 -2.92
CA LYS A 129 5.30 6.11 -3.14
C LYS A 129 6.39 5.44 -3.98
N SER A 130 6.39 4.11 -4.12
CA SER A 130 7.30 3.39 -5.02
C SER A 130 6.93 3.53 -6.51
N GLY A 131 5.79 4.13 -6.83
CA GLY A 131 5.28 4.31 -8.19
C GLY A 131 4.46 3.13 -8.71
N GLU A 132 3.97 2.26 -7.84
CA GLU A 132 3.22 1.06 -8.22
C GLU A 132 1.96 1.39 -9.04
N TYR A 133 1.30 2.51 -8.73
CA TYR A 133 0.08 2.94 -9.42
C TYR A 133 0.30 4.13 -10.37
N GLU A 134 1.55 4.38 -10.77
CA GLU A 134 1.85 5.52 -11.64
C GLU A 134 1.21 5.37 -13.02
N CYS A 135 0.31 6.28 -13.36
CA CYS A 135 -0.38 6.35 -14.65
C CYS A 135 -0.94 7.75 -14.90
N ASP A 136 -1.28 8.05 -16.15
CA ASP A 136 -1.98 9.29 -16.50
C ASP A 136 -3.47 9.17 -16.19
N CYS A 137 -3.88 9.70 -15.04
CA CYS A 137 -5.28 9.72 -14.58
C CYS A 137 -6.06 10.97 -14.98
N GLN A 138 -5.41 11.98 -15.55
CA GLN A 138 -6.03 13.29 -15.80
C GLN A 138 -7.30 13.16 -16.65
N GLY A 139 -8.43 13.51 -16.07
CA GLY A 139 -9.74 13.45 -16.72
C GLY A 139 -10.27 12.04 -17.04
N LYS A 140 -9.70 10.99 -16.44
CA LYS A 140 -10.05 9.58 -16.67
C LYS A 140 -11.07 9.07 -15.68
N VAL A 141 -11.80 8.03 -16.09
CA VAL A 141 -12.60 7.18 -15.19
C VAL A 141 -11.70 6.03 -14.74
N VAL A 142 -11.57 5.86 -13.43
CA VAL A 142 -10.75 4.80 -12.83
C VAL A 142 -11.66 3.78 -12.13
N LEU A 143 -11.50 2.52 -12.48
CA LEU A 143 -12.05 1.36 -11.78
C LEU A 143 -10.97 0.84 -10.81
N ASP A 144 -11.29 0.86 -9.52
CA ASP A 144 -10.43 0.44 -8.43
C ASP A 144 -11.02 -0.82 -7.77
N VAL A 145 -10.43 -1.97 -8.05
CA VAL A 145 -10.86 -3.27 -7.50
C VAL A 145 -9.91 -3.67 -6.38
N GLY A 146 -10.47 -3.88 -5.19
CA GLY A 146 -9.74 -3.98 -3.93
C GLY A 146 -9.42 -2.58 -3.40
N GLY A 147 -10.48 -1.82 -3.06
CA GLY A 147 -10.37 -0.42 -2.62
C GLY A 147 -9.87 -0.26 -1.20
N PHE A 148 -9.79 -1.35 -0.42
CA PHE A 148 -9.36 -1.43 0.97
C PHE A 148 -9.97 -0.30 1.83
N GLU A 149 -9.18 0.67 2.30
CA GLU A 149 -9.67 1.81 3.10
C GLU A 149 -9.81 3.11 2.27
N GLY A 150 -9.60 3.04 0.94
CA GLY A 150 -9.81 4.13 -0.01
C GLY A 150 -8.59 4.97 -0.32
N GLU A 151 -7.41 4.59 0.13
CA GLU A 151 -6.15 5.31 -0.12
C GLU A 151 -5.73 5.25 -1.59
N SER A 152 -5.99 4.12 -2.28
CA SER A 152 -5.75 4.00 -3.72
C SER A 152 -6.68 4.91 -4.53
N ALA A 153 -7.96 4.95 -4.16
CA ALA A 153 -8.95 5.85 -4.77
C ALA A 153 -8.55 7.32 -4.56
N ALA A 154 -8.11 7.69 -3.36
CA ALA A 154 -7.61 9.02 -3.06
C ALA A 154 -6.37 9.37 -3.89
N TYR A 155 -5.45 8.42 -4.08
CA TYR A 155 -4.28 8.59 -4.94
C TYR A 155 -4.69 8.91 -6.39
N PHE A 156 -5.58 8.12 -6.99
CA PHE A 156 -6.05 8.37 -8.35
C PHE A 156 -6.80 9.71 -8.48
N TRP A 157 -7.57 10.09 -7.45
CA TRP A 157 -8.21 11.39 -7.42
C TRP A 157 -7.19 12.53 -7.41
N MET A 158 -6.17 12.46 -6.58
CA MET A 158 -5.08 13.46 -6.55
C MET A 158 -4.32 13.54 -7.88
N LYS A 159 -4.26 12.44 -8.65
CA LYS A 159 -3.68 12.42 -10.02
C LYS A 159 -4.66 12.92 -11.09
N GLY A 160 -5.83 13.41 -10.72
CA GLY A 160 -6.77 14.06 -11.63
C GLY A 160 -7.85 13.15 -12.24
N ALA A 161 -8.13 12.00 -11.67
CA ALA A 161 -9.25 11.17 -12.09
C ALA A 161 -10.56 11.95 -11.97
N LYS A 162 -11.42 11.88 -12.99
CA LYS A 162 -12.72 12.60 -13.02
C LYS A 162 -13.85 11.81 -12.35
N LYS A 163 -13.71 10.48 -12.28
CA LYS A 163 -14.68 9.57 -11.65
C LYS A 163 -13.93 8.33 -11.13
N LEU A 164 -14.36 7.87 -9.95
CA LEU A 164 -13.88 6.64 -9.32
C LEU A 164 -15.04 5.66 -9.21
N ILE A 165 -14.79 4.39 -9.55
CA ILE A 165 -15.70 3.27 -9.34
C ILE A 165 -14.91 2.25 -8.51
N ILE A 166 -15.38 1.98 -7.29
CA ILE A 166 -14.62 1.23 -6.30
C ILE A 166 -15.35 -0.05 -5.95
N TYR A 167 -14.66 -1.17 -5.96
CA TYR A 167 -15.15 -2.48 -5.52
C TYR A 167 -14.37 -2.96 -4.31
N GLU A 168 -15.07 -3.17 -3.20
CA GLU A 168 -14.49 -3.66 -1.95
C GLU A 168 -15.52 -4.55 -1.24
N PRO A 169 -15.23 -5.84 -0.97
CA PRO A 169 -16.22 -6.74 -0.39
C PRO A 169 -16.38 -6.62 1.14
N VAL A 170 -15.39 -6.09 1.87
CA VAL A 170 -15.41 -6.06 3.33
C VAL A 170 -16.14 -4.81 3.81
N ALA A 171 -17.21 -5.00 4.57
CA ALA A 171 -18.09 -3.91 4.99
C ALA A 171 -17.37 -2.82 5.79
N GLU A 172 -16.47 -3.22 6.69
CA GLU A 172 -15.66 -2.30 7.51
C GLU A 172 -14.77 -1.41 6.64
N HIS A 173 -14.18 -1.96 5.59
CA HIS A 173 -13.39 -1.20 4.62
C HIS A 173 -14.28 -0.27 3.79
N VAL A 174 -15.45 -0.73 3.35
CA VAL A 174 -16.42 0.11 2.63
C VAL A 174 -16.82 1.33 3.44
N GLU A 175 -17.05 1.19 4.75
CA GLU A 175 -17.33 2.32 5.64
C GLU A 175 -16.18 3.33 5.66
N LEU A 176 -14.93 2.86 5.69
CA LEU A 176 -13.75 3.73 5.66
C LEU A 176 -13.58 4.40 4.29
N ILE A 177 -13.78 3.67 3.18
CA ILE A 177 -13.82 4.26 1.83
C ILE A 177 -14.83 5.41 1.79
N MET A 178 -16.08 5.16 2.22
CA MET A 178 -17.13 6.19 2.20
C MET A 178 -16.79 7.40 3.07
N ARG A 179 -16.18 7.17 4.25
CA ARG A 179 -15.70 8.24 5.12
C ARG A 179 -14.61 9.06 4.42
N ASN A 180 -13.58 8.42 3.87
CA ASN A 180 -12.48 9.07 3.17
C ASN A 180 -12.93 9.84 1.92
N MET A 181 -13.85 9.29 1.15
CA MET A 181 -14.44 9.99 0.00
C MET A 181 -15.23 11.22 0.45
N THR A 182 -16.00 11.11 1.55
CA THR A 182 -16.78 12.22 2.10
C THR A 182 -15.90 13.35 2.62
N LEU A 183 -14.86 13.04 3.39
CA LEU A 183 -13.91 14.03 3.93
C LEU A 183 -13.30 14.89 2.81
N ASN A 184 -13.05 14.30 1.66
CA ASN A 184 -12.40 14.96 0.53
C ASN A 184 -13.38 15.46 -0.54
N HIS A 185 -14.70 15.40 -0.29
CA HIS A 185 -15.74 15.76 -1.28
C HIS A 185 -15.60 15.00 -2.60
N ILE A 186 -15.05 13.78 -2.59
CA ILE A 186 -14.87 12.92 -3.76
C ILE A 186 -16.17 12.18 -4.05
N LYS A 187 -16.69 12.34 -5.27
CA LYS A 187 -17.84 11.57 -5.75
C LYS A 187 -17.34 10.25 -6.33
N ALA A 188 -17.39 9.19 -5.52
CA ALA A 188 -17.08 7.83 -5.94
C ALA A 188 -18.35 6.98 -5.99
N GLU A 189 -18.38 6.04 -6.92
CA GLU A 189 -19.37 4.95 -6.97
C GLU A 189 -18.76 3.76 -6.24
N VAL A 190 -19.31 3.38 -5.08
CA VAL A 190 -18.75 2.33 -4.22
C VAL A 190 -19.67 1.12 -4.20
N HIS A 191 -19.13 -0.03 -4.54
CA HIS A 191 -19.82 -1.32 -4.56
C HIS A 191 -19.28 -2.23 -3.48
N ALA A 192 -20.13 -2.60 -2.51
CA ALA A 192 -19.80 -3.52 -1.42
C ALA A 192 -19.82 -4.98 -1.91
N THR A 193 -18.92 -5.31 -2.84
CA THR A 193 -18.80 -6.63 -3.45
C THR A 193 -17.39 -6.86 -3.99
N GLY A 194 -16.91 -8.09 -3.94
CA GLY A 194 -15.70 -8.52 -4.64
C GLY A 194 -15.95 -8.79 -6.11
N ILE A 195 -14.89 -9.05 -6.86
CA ILE A 195 -14.96 -9.42 -8.28
C ILE A 195 -14.46 -10.85 -8.48
N GLY A 196 -15.09 -11.60 -9.37
CA GLY A 196 -14.74 -12.97 -9.70
C GLY A 196 -15.26 -13.43 -11.06
N ASP A 197 -15.15 -14.73 -11.33
CA ASP A 197 -15.57 -15.31 -12.62
C ASP A 197 -17.07 -15.26 -12.87
N LYS A 198 -17.87 -15.22 -11.82
CA LYS A 198 -19.35 -15.22 -11.87
C LYS A 198 -19.93 -14.58 -10.62
N ASP A 199 -21.19 -14.12 -10.75
CA ASP A 199 -21.95 -13.65 -9.60
C ASP A 199 -22.19 -14.75 -8.58
N GLY A 200 -22.24 -14.35 -7.31
CA GLY A 200 -22.49 -15.27 -6.21
C GLY A 200 -22.07 -14.74 -4.86
N THR A 201 -21.78 -15.66 -3.96
CA THR A 201 -21.19 -15.38 -2.65
C THR A 201 -20.01 -16.30 -2.42
N GLN A 202 -19.08 -15.84 -1.59
CA GLN A 202 -17.91 -16.60 -1.17
C GLN A 202 -17.63 -16.39 0.31
N ILE A 203 -17.20 -17.44 1.00
CA ILE A 203 -16.76 -17.35 2.40
C ILE A 203 -15.24 -17.18 2.41
N ILE A 204 -14.79 -16.11 3.06
CA ILE A 204 -13.37 -15.86 3.34
C ILE A 204 -13.12 -16.14 4.81
N TYR A 205 -12.03 -16.84 5.12
CA TYR A 205 -11.61 -17.14 6.48
C TYR A 205 -10.47 -16.21 6.91
N TYR A 206 -10.49 -15.72 8.15
CA TYR A 206 -9.50 -14.76 8.63
C TYR A 206 -9.29 -14.85 10.16
N ASP A 207 -8.17 -14.38 10.64
CA ASP A 207 -7.94 -14.12 12.06
C ASP A 207 -8.02 -12.61 12.36
N LYS A 208 -7.50 -11.77 11.45
CA LYS A 208 -7.55 -10.32 11.45
C LYS A 208 -8.03 -9.82 10.07
N ILE A 209 -8.86 -8.79 10.06
CA ILE A 209 -9.18 -8.05 8.82
C ILE A 209 -8.00 -7.13 8.53
N ASP A 210 -7.33 -7.33 7.43
CA ASP A 210 -6.15 -6.56 6.97
C ASP A 210 -6.11 -6.53 5.43
N PRO A 211 -5.19 -5.78 4.81
CA PRO A 211 -5.11 -5.64 3.34
C PRO A 211 -4.93 -6.98 2.61
N GLY A 212 -4.26 -7.95 3.23
CA GLY A 212 -4.03 -9.27 2.67
C GLY A 212 -5.22 -10.24 2.80
N LEU A 213 -6.42 -9.75 3.11
CA LEU A 213 -7.62 -10.58 3.23
C LEU A 213 -8.18 -10.93 1.86
N GLY A 214 -7.96 -12.16 1.42
CA GLY A 214 -8.35 -12.63 0.09
C GLY A 214 -8.83 -14.08 0.04
N LEU A 215 -8.96 -14.60 -1.19
CA LEU A 215 -9.54 -15.91 -1.48
C LEU A 215 -8.84 -17.08 -0.79
N HIS A 216 -7.57 -16.96 -0.51
CA HIS A 216 -6.73 -18.00 0.10
C HIS A 216 -6.41 -17.75 1.57
N SER A 217 -7.00 -16.71 2.16
CA SER A 217 -6.83 -16.40 3.59
C SER A 217 -7.34 -17.54 4.46
N LYS A 218 -6.68 -17.73 5.61
CA LYS A 218 -7.01 -18.78 6.60
C LYS A 218 -7.23 -18.13 7.94
N GLY A 219 -8.13 -18.68 8.73
CA GLY A 219 -8.40 -18.16 10.07
C GLY A 219 -9.54 -18.89 10.76
N LYS A 220 -9.83 -18.47 11.98
CA LYS A 220 -10.91 -19.03 12.83
C LYS A 220 -12.24 -18.30 12.67
N LYS A 221 -12.21 -17.09 12.11
CA LYS A 221 -13.38 -16.29 11.77
C LYS A 221 -13.69 -16.46 10.30
N SER A 222 -14.91 -16.14 9.91
CA SER A 222 -15.31 -16.15 8.51
C SER A 222 -16.25 -14.99 8.21
N ILE A 223 -16.21 -14.51 6.98
CA ILE A 223 -17.11 -13.51 6.45
C ILE A 223 -17.64 -14.02 5.09
N GLU A 224 -18.94 -13.87 4.87
CA GLU A 224 -19.53 -14.08 3.54
C GLU A 224 -19.51 -12.76 2.79
N ILE A 225 -18.92 -12.78 1.60
CA ILE A 225 -18.85 -11.64 0.69
C ILE A 225 -19.65 -11.92 -0.56
N LYS A 226 -20.24 -10.87 -1.13
CA LYS A 226 -20.83 -10.91 -2.48
C LYS A 226 -19.73 -10.87 -3.52
N ILE A 227 -19.95 -11.53 -4.65
CA ILE A 227 -19.07 -11.52 -5.81
C ILE A 227 -19.86 -11.08 -7.03
N THR A 228 -19.29 -10.18 -7.80
CA THR A 228 -19.82 -9.70 -9.09
C THR A 228 -18.93 -10.19 -10.23
N ASN A 229 -19.54 -10.53 -11.35
CA ASN A 229 -18.83 -11.02 -12.53
C ASN A 229 -17.87 -9.98 -13.12
N ALA A 230 -16.58 -10.31 -13.23
CA ALA A 230 -15.55 -9.44 -13.76
C ALA A 230 -15.85 -8.95 -15.18
N SER A 231 -16.39 -9.83 -16.04
CA SER A 231 -16.73 -9.46 -17.43
C SER A 231 -17.82 -8.39 -17.48
N GLU A 232 -18.84 -8.49 -16.65
CA GLU A 232 -19.92 -7.50 -16.58
C GLU A 232 -19.41 -6.16 -16.06
N VAL A 233 -18.61 -6.18 -14.99
CA VAL A 233 -18.02 -4.97 -14.42
C VAL A 233 -17.14 -4.24 -15.44
N LEU A 234 -16.23 -4.93 -16.09
CA LEU A 234 -15.36 -4.35 -17.12
C LEU A 234 -16.15 -3.84 -18.32
N GLU A 235 -17.21 -4.54 -18.71
CA GLU A 235 -18.07 -4.15 -19.83
C GLU A 235 -18.88 -2.90 -19.57
N GLN A 236 -19.40 -2.73 -18.34
CA GLN A 236 -20.36 -1.69 -17.97
C GLN A 236 -19.71 -0.47 -17.30
N SER A 237 -18.50 -0.58 -16.76
CA SER A 237 -17.83 0.48 -15.99
C SER A 237 -17.60 1.77 -16.77
N GLY A 238 -17.33 1.64 -18.08
CA GLY A 238 -16.87 2.77 -18.89
C GLY A 238 -15.53 3.34 -18.42
N ALA A 239 -14.73 2.54 -17.70
CA ALA A 239 -13.43 2.94 -17.18
C ALA A 239 -12.39 3.09 -18.29
N ASP A 240 -11.52 4.09 -18.14
CA ASP A 240 -10.33 4.27 -18.97
C ASP A 240 -9.14 3.48 -18.41
N ILE A 241 -9.09 3.35 -17.07
CA ILE A 241 -8.04 2.70 -16.29
C ILE A 241 -8.70 1.73 -15.31
N ALA A 242 -8.12 0.53 -15.13
CA ALA A 242 -8.52 -0.40 -14.08
C ALA A 242 -7.33 -0.84 -13.24
N LYS A 243 -7.43 -0.68 -11.92
CA LYS A 243 -6.53 -1.27 -10.92
C LYS A 243 -7.20 -2.53 -10.38
N PHE A 244 -6.45 -3.60 -10.31
CA PHE A 244 -6.79 -4.86 -9.65
C PHE A 244 -5.72 -5.19 -8.64
N ASP A 245 -6.11 -5.18 -7.39
CA ASP A 245 -5.31 -5.58 -6.24
C ASP A 245 -6.31 -6.17 -5.24
N CYS A 246 -6.61 -7.45 -5.43
CA CYS A 246 -7.73 -8.12 -4.78
C CYS A 246 -7.37 -9.53 -4.30
N GLU A 247 -6.12 -9.68 -3.85
CA GLU A 247 -5.63 -10.81 -3.06
C GLU A 247 -5.96 -12.17 -3.70
N SER A 248 -5.44 -12.37 -4.91
CA SER A 248 -5.60 -13.54 -5.77
C SER A 248 -6.91 -13.61 -6.58
N ALA A 249 -7.89 -12.71 -6.38
CA ALA A 249 -9.09 -12.68 -7.21
C ALA A 249 -8.81 -12.11 -8.62
N GLU A 250 -7.67 -11.46 -8.85
CA GLU A 250 -7.22 -11.00 -10.17
C GLU A 250 -7.06 -12.14 -11.18
N GLU A 251 -6.99 -13.40 -10.74
CA GLU A 251 -6.99 -14.58 -11.61
C GLU A 251 -8.21 -14.61 -12.53
N CYS A 252 -9.38 -14.09 -12.11
CA CYS A 252 -10.59 -14.01 -12.93
C CYS A 252 -10.37 -13.29 -14.27
N LEU A 253 -9.42 -12.36 -14.36
CA LEU A 253 -9.09 -11.64 -15.59
C LEU A 253 -8.59 -12.59 -16.71
N VAL A 254 -8.06 -13.75 -16.37
CA VAL A 254 -7.60 -14.77 -17.34
C VAL A 254 -8.78 -15.32 -18.13
N HIS A 255 -9.98 -15.38 -17.52
CA HIS A 255 -11.18 -15.93 -18.13
C HIS A 255 -12.01 -14.88 -18.89
N VAL A 256 -11.77 -13.60 -18.69
CA VAL A 256 -12.47 -12.51 -19.40
C VAL A 256 -12.15 -12.56 -20.91
N GLN A 257 -13.14 -12.36 -21.77
CA GLN A 257 -12.93 -12.30 -23.20
C GLN A 257 -12.06 -11.11 -23.61
N ALA A 258 -11.21 -11.28 -24.63
CA ALA A 258 -10.28 -10.26 -25.10
C ALA A 258 -10.99 -8.94 -25.48
N GLN A 259 -12.16 -9.04 -26.12
CA GLN A 259 -12.95 -7.87 -26.53
C GLN A 259 -13.43 -7.03 -25.34
N ILE A 260 -13.70 -7.69 -24.20
CA ILE A 260 -14.12 -7.02 -22.96
C ILE A 260 -12.91 -6.33 -22.32
N LEU A 261 -11.78 -7.03 -22.20
CA LEU A 261 -10.53 -6.42 -21.72
C LEU A 261 -10.16 -5.17 -22.54
N GLN A 262 -10.35 -5.23 -23.86
CA GLN A 262 -10.03 -4.11 -24.77
C GLN A 262 -10.94 -2.89 -24.61
N LYS A 263 -11.99 -2.92 -23.81
CA LYS A 263 -12.81 -1.74 -23.51
C LYS A 263 -12.06 -0.74 -22.63
N ILE A 264 -11.09 -1.20 -21.84
CA ILE A 264 -10.25 -0.39 -20.97
C ILE A 264 -8.86 -0.23 -21.60
N GLY A 265 -8.32 0.98 -21.55
CA GLY A 265 -7.06 1.34 -22.21
C GLY A 265 -5.82 1.00 -21.39
N TYR A 266 -5.95 0.97 -20.07
CA TYR A 266 -4.81 0.77 -19.15
C TYR A 266 -5.20 -0.08 -17.95
N TYR A 267 -4.33 -1.02 -17.57
CA TYR A 267 -4.51 -1.86 -16.40
C TYR A 267 -3.29 -1.80 -15.50
N ILE A 268 -3.54 -1.76 -14.20
CA ILE A 268 -2.56 -1.95 -13.12
C ILE A 268 -3.03 -3.17 -12.34
N ILE A 269 -2.21 -4.22 -12.28
CA ILE A 269 -2.62 -5.49 -11.67
C ILE A 269 -1.54 -5.93 -10.69
N GLU A 270 -1.86 -5.95 -9.40
CA GLU A 270 -1.03 -6.63 -8.41
C GLU A 270 -1.31 -8.13 -8.49
N VAL A 271 -0.26 -8.92 -8.63
CA VAL A 271 -0.35 -10.38 -8.71
C VAL A 271 0.34 -11.03 -7.53
N HIS A 272 -0.35 -11.99 -6.92
CA HIS A 272 0.03 -12.59 -5.63
C HIS A 272 0.70 -13.97 -5.77
N SER A 273 0.94 -14.44 -6.99
CA SER A 273 1.70 -15.67 -7.25
C SER A 273 2.39 -15.64 -8.62
N ALA A 274 3.50 -16.38 -8.73
CA ALA A 274 4.21 -16.56 -10.01
C ALA A 274 3.32 -17.22 -11.09
N GLN A 275 2.40 -18.08 -10.69
CA GLN A 275 1.46 -18.74 -11.59
C GLN A 275 0.46 -17.75 -12.18
N ILE A 276 -0.23 -16.98 -11.33
CA ILE A 276 -1.19 -15.93 -11.75
C ILE A 276 -0.46 -14.91 -12.62
N ARG A 277 0.74 -14.47 -12.20
CA ARG A 277 1.57 -13.54 -12.96
C ARG A 277 1.79 -14.01 -14.40
N LYS A 278 2.20 -15.27 -14.59
CA LYS A 278 2.44 -15.84 -15.93
C LYS A 278 1.15 -15.84 -16.76
N ALA A 279 0.05 -16.32 -16.17
CA ALA A 279 -1.26 -16.41 -16.85
C ALA A 279 -1.77 -15.03 -17.27
N ILE A 280 -1.68 -14.02 -16.40
CA ILE A 280 -2.06 -12.64 -16.70
C ILE A 280 -1.22 -12.06 -17.84
N ILE A 281 0.10 -12.22 -17.81
CA ILE A 281 0.97 -11.71 -18.88
C ILE A 281 0.61 -12.36 -20.24
N GLU A 282 0.42 -13.67 -20.28
CA GLU A 282 0.04 -14.39 -21.50
C GLU A 282 -1.33 -13.94 -22.01
N LYS A 283 -2.31 -13.80 -21.10
CA LYS A 283 -3.67 -13.34 -21.40
C LYS A 283 -3.67 -11.94 -22.01
N PHE A 284 -3.03 -10.98 -21.33
CA PHE A 284 -3.04 -9.59 -21.77
C PHE A 284 -2.29 -9.40 -23.09
N ARG A 285 -1.16 -10.10 -23.31
CA ARG A 285 -0.47 -10.11 -24.61
C ARG A 285 -1.37 -10.64 -25.74
N SER A 286 -2.07 -11.76 -25.52
CA SER A 286 -2.98 -12.32 -26.49
C SER A 286 -4.20 -11.44 -26.76
N ALA A 287 -4.59 -10.61 -25.78
CA ALA A 287 -5.66 -9.64 -25.88
C ALA A 287 -5.24 -8.30 -26.50
N GLY A 288 -3.98 -8.15 -26.97
CA GLY A 288 -3.50 -6.95 -27.65
C GLY A 288 -3.00 -5.85 -26.71
N PHE A 289 -2.45 -6.23 -25.56
CA PHE A 289 -1.80 -5.32 -24.63
C PHE A 289 -0.30 -5.53 -24.61
N VAL A 290 0.45 -4.45 -24.30
CA VAL A 290 1.88 -4.52 -24.00
C VAL A 290 2.07 -4.35 -22.50
N LEU A 291 2.94 -5.17 -21.90
CA LEU A 291 3.44 -4.98 -20.55
C LEU A 291 4.39 -3.77 -20.57
N GLU A 292 3.98 -2.65 -20.00
CA GLU A 292 4.72 -1.40 -20.01
C GLU A 292 5.68 -1.30 -18.81
N ASN A 293 5.24 -1.81 -17.65
CA ASN A 293 6.05 -1.80 -16.44
C ASN A 293 5.78 -3.05 -15.58
N GLU A 294 6.79 -3.45 -14.83
CA GLU A 294 6.71 -4.47 -13.80
C GLU A 294 7.53 -4.06 -12.58
N ILE A 295 6.87 -3.86 -11.44
CA ILE A 295 7.50 -3.58 -10.16
C ILE A 295 7.46 -4.85 -9.32
N ARG A 296 8.63 -5.33 -8.89
CA ARG A 296 8.77 -6.52 -8.04
C ARG A 296 9.12 -6.11 -6.61
N LYS A 297 8.43 -6.67 -5.64
CA LYS A 297 8.75 -6.48 -4.21
C LYS A 297 9.98 -7.33 -3.84
N PRO A 298 11.13 -6.74 -3.43
CA PRO A 298 12.40 -7.48 -3.26
C PRO A 298 12.35 -8.62 -2.25
N ASN A 299 11.46 -8.53 -1.26
CA ASN A 299 11.31 -9.53 -0.19
C ASN A 299 10.13 -10.48 -0.42
N MET A 300 9.38 -10.31 -1.50
CA MET A 300 8.19 -11.07 -1.87
C MET A 300 8.26 -11.43 -3.36
N PRO A 301 9.09 -12.42 -3.75
CA PRO A 301 9.44 -12.67 -5.16
C PRO A 301 8.26 -13.13 -6.03
N ASP A 302 7.19 -13.62 -5.40
CA ASP A 302 5.98 -14.04 -6.09
C ASP A 302 4.99 -12.88 -6.34
N PHE A 303 5.23 -11.73 -5.70
CA PHE A 303 4.42 -10.54 -5.82
C PHE A 303 5.02 -9.56 -6.84
N SER A 304 4.19 -9.06 -7.72
CA SER A 304 4.57 -7.95 -8.60
C SER A 304 3.35 -7.13 -9.02
N VAL A 305 3.58 -5.85 -9.28
CA VAL A 305 2.60 -4.97 -9.91
C VAL A 305 2.92 -4.87 -11.39
N LEU A 306 1.96 -5.22 -12.23
CA LEU A 306 2.06 -5.25 -13.69
C LEU A 306 1.22 -4.11 -14.28
N SER A 307 1.82 -3.29 -15.14
CA SER A 307 1.09 -2.25 -15.87
C SER A 307 1.00 -2.60 -17.35
N PHE A 308 -0.21 -2.63 -17.87
CA PHE A 308 -0.49 -2.97 -19.27
C PHE A 308 -1.15 -1.81 -19.98
N ARG A 309 -0.67 -1.50 -21.18
CA ARG A 309 -1.28 -0.54 -22.10
C ARG A 309 -1.83 -1.27 -23.32
N LYS A 310 -3.06 -0.93 -23.70
CA LYS A 310 -3.67 -1.39 -24.95
C LYS A 310 -2.89 -0.85 -26.15
N ILE A 311 -2.55 -1.75 -27.06
CA ILE A 311 -1.91 -1.38 -28.34
C ILE A 311 -2.96 -0.72 -29.24
N PRO A 312 -2.74 0.53 -29.72
CA PRO A 312 -3.63 1.14 -30.68
C PRO A 312 -3.73 0.24 -31.93
N LEU A 313 -4.94 -0.12 -32.30
CA LEU A 313 -5.15 -0.76 -33.60
C LEU A 313 -4.86 0.34 -34.66
N PHE A 314 -3.73 0.22 -35.35
CA PHE A 314 -3.52 1.03 -36.55
C PHE A 314 -4.66 0.66 -37.52
N ARG A 315 -5.60 1.60 -37.74
CA ARG A 315 -6.54 1.49 -38.85
C ARG A 315 -5.70 1.58 -40.12
N SER A 316 -5.53 0.44 -40.81
CA SER A 316 -4.96 0.37 -42.15
C SER A 316 -5.87 1.11 -43.13
#